data_ffc0182fcbf41bdc1b949f864edc7d72
#
_entry.id   ffc0182fcbf41bdc1b949f864edc7d72
#
_cell.length_a   1.000
_cell.length_b   1.000
_cell.length_c   1.000
_cell.angle_alpha   90.00
_cell.angle_beta   90.00
_cell.angle_gamma   90.00
#
_symmetry.space_group_name_H-M   'P 1'
#
loop_
_entity.id
_entity.type
_entity.pdbx_description
1 polymer ?
#
loop_
_entity_poly.entity_id
_entity_poly.type
_entity_poly.pdbx_seq_one_letter_code
_entity_poly.pdbx_strand_id
1 'polypeptide(L)'
;IREKIQAMQQMERWIQEELTLLHNVSASALDDISVIHFPAKYMLTTPVHSLHDKEIAKTIRDLILYGNEHQIQSPYGVGGIRDLSSFDLTTEEYTDFYLLLDHRPENVPLCVRESGHYLRAFHCGGYETIHTTYEKMLQYASENALELTGIFYEDVLIDTLTEKKEEDYIL
;
A
#
# COMPACT_ATOMS: atom_id res chain seq x y z
N ILE A 1 -21.89 14.42 -18.48
CA ILE A 1 -22.68 14.41 -17.24
C ILE A 1 -22.65 13.02 -16.57
N ARG A 2 -22.91 11.90 -17.30
CA ARG A 2 -22.87 10.53 -16.72
C ARG A 2 -21.48 10.16 -16.16
N GLU A 3 -20.41 10.47 -16.86
CA GLU A 3 -19.02 10.22 -16.42
C GLU A 3 -18.67 10.98 -15.14
N LYS A 4 -19.10 12.24 -15.02
CA LYS A 4 -18.92 13.01 -13.78
C LYS A 4 -19.68 12.40 -12.59
N ILE A 5 -20.88 11.91 -12.83
CA ILE A 5 -21.69 11.26 -11.79
C ILE A 5 -21.00 9.96 -11.32
N GLN A 6 -20.48 9.16 -12.24
CA GLN A 6 -19.75 7.95 -11.92
C GLN A 6 -18.47 8.24 -11.12
N ALA A 7 -17.70 9.23 -11.54
CA ALA A 7 -16.48 9.65 -10.83
C ALA A 7 -16.80 10.14 -9.40
N MET A 8 -17.86 10.92 -9.23
CA MET A 8 -18.31 11.38 -7.91
C MET A 8 -18.80 10.23 -7.02
N GLN A 9 -19.50 9.25 -7.58
CA GLN A 9 -19.94 8.06 -6.83
C GLN A 9 -18.78 7.14 -6.46
N GLN A 10 -17.75 7.07 -7.28
CA GLN A 10 -16.51 6.34 -6.94
C GLN A 10 -15.76 7.05 -5.80
N MET A 11 -15.65 8.37 -5.87
CA MET A 11 -15.01 9.16 -4.81
C MET A 11 -15.79 9.08 -3.49
N GLU A 12 -17.13 9.10 -3.54
CA GLU A 12 -17.96 8.94 -2.35
C GLU A 12 -17.74 7.57 -1.70
N ARG A 13 -17.72 6.49 -2.49
CA ARG A 13 -17.43 5.14 -1.99
C ARG A 13 -16.05 5.05 -1.37
N TRP A 14 -15.05 5.59 -2.04
CA TRP A 14 -13.69 5.64 -1.52
C TRP A 14 -13.61 6.36 -0.17
N ILE A 15 -14.21 7.55 -0.06
CA ILE A 15 -14.25 8.30 1.21
C ILE A 15 -14.93 7.48 2.31
N GLN A 16 -16.00 6.77 1.99
CA GLN A 16 -16.72 5.92 2.96
C GLN A 16 -15.86 4.71 3.39
N GLU A 17 -15.13 4.09 2.47
CA GLU A 17 -14.22 3.00 2.75
C GLU A 17 -13.05 3.45 3.63
N GLU A 18 -12.44 4.60 3.31
CA GLU A 18 -11.39 5.23 4.12
C GLU A 18 -11.89 5.58 5.53
N LEU A 19 -13.05 6.22 5.63
CA LEU A 19 -13.65 6.52 6.93
C LEU A 19 -13.95 5.24 7.74
N THR A 20 -14.35 4.16 7.09
CA THR A 20 -14.61 2.88 7.73
C THR A 20 -13.31 2.26 8.22
N LEU A 21 -12.25 2.32 7.42
CA LEU A 21 -10.92 1.87 7.83
C LEU A 21 -10.42 2.67 9.03
N LEU A 22 -10.50 3.99 8.98
CA LEU A 22 -10.09 4.88 10.08
C LEU A 22 -10.92 4.67 11.36
N HIS A 23 -12.23 4.42 11.25
CA HIS A 23 -13.07 4.11 12.41
C HIS A 23 -12.77 2.73 13.01
N ASN A 24 -12.36 1.77 12.18
CA ASN A 24 -12.01 0.42 12.61
C ASN A 24 -10.58 0.33 13.15
N VAL A 25 -9.73 1.28 12.80
CA VAL A 25 -8.40 1.48 13.39
C VAL A 25 -8.58 2.20 14.73
N SER A 26 -9.15 1.51 15.73
CA SER A 26 -9.06 1.99 17.10
C SER A 26 -7.60 1.94 17.55
N ALA A 27 -7.21 2.80 18.51
CA ALA A 27 -5.82 2.84 19.03
C ALA A 27 -5.31 1.45 19.50
N SER A 28 -6.22 0.52 19.85
CA SER A 28 -5.90 -0.87 20.18
C SER A 28 -5.67 -1.75 18.95
N ALA A 29 -6.19 -1.39 17.77
CA ALA A 29 -6.00 -2.16 16.55
C ALA A 29 -4.68 -1.81 15.84
N LEU A 30 -4.09 -0.67 16.15
CA LEU A 30 -2.80 -0.24 15.59
C LEU A 30 -1.64 -1.12 16.05
N ASP A 31 -1.76 -1.76 17.22
CA ASP A 31 -0.75 -2.71 17.73
C ASP A 31 -1.08 -4.18 17.40
N ASP A 32 -2.17 -4.44 16.68
CA ASP A 32 -2.66 -5.80 16.43
C ASP A 32 -2.14 -6.35 15.11
N ILE A 33 -1.41 -7.46 15.21
CA ILE A 33 -0.96 -8.22 14.03
C ILE A 33 -1.96 -9.36 13.81
N SER A 34 -2.51 -9.43 12.59
CA SER A 34 -3.58 -10.37 12.27
C SER A 34 -3.39 -11.03 10.92
N VAL A 35 -3.84 -12.29 10.82
CA VAL A 35 -3.94 -12.98 9.52
C VAL A 35 -5.31 -12.66 8.94
N ILE A 36 -5.31 -12.06 7.75
CA ILE A 36 -6.54 -11.70 7.03
C ILE A 36 -6.59 -12.42 5.69
N HIS A 37 -7.78 -12.66 5.17
CA HIS A 37 -7.98 -13.04 3.78
C HIS A 37 -8.12 -11.77 2.93
N PHE A 38 -7.21 -11.60 1.96
CA PHE A 38 -7.23 -10.48 1.03
C PHE A 38 -7.71 -10.97 -0.35
N PRO A 39 -8.69 -10.31 -0.99
CA PRO A 39 -9.13 -10.68 -2.34
C PRO A 39 -8.09 -10.29 -3.38
N ALA A 40 -8.12 -10.93 -4.53
CA ALA A 40 -7.27 -10.52 -5.64
C ALA A 40 -7.55 -9.06 -6.05
N LYS A 41 -6.50 -8.30 -6.24
CA LYS A 41 -6.53 -6.89 -6.69
C LYS A 41 -5.57 -6.71 -7.85
N TYR A 42 -5.89 -5.77 -8.73
CA TYR A 42 -4.99 -5.37 -9.80
C TYR A 42 -4.05 -4.27 -9.33
N MET A 43 -2.84 -4.24 -9.87
CA MET A 43 -1.85 -3.23 -9.56
C MET A 43 -1.24 -2.69 -10.87
N LEU A 44 -1.23 -1.38 -11.00
CA LEU A 44 -0.39 -0.70 -11.96
C LEU A 44 0.95 -0.43 -11.29
N THR A 45 2.01 -1.12 -11.72
CA THR A 45 3.31 -1.08 -11.06
C THR A 45 4.34 -0.31 -11.87
N THR A 46 5.34 0.24 -11.20
CA THR A 46 6.53 0.82 -11.80
C THR A 46 7.76 0.41 -10.99
N PRO A 47 8.85 -0.09 -11.64
CA PRO A 47 10.05 -0.51 -10.92
C PRO A 47 10.77 0.70 -10.30
N VAL A 48 11.37 0.46 -9.14
CA VAL A 48 12.22 1.43 -8.43
C VAL A 48 13.67 1.16 -8.80
N HIS A 49 14.36 2.17 -9.36
CA HIS A 49 15.75 2.05 -9.79
C HIS A 49 16.72 2.82 -8.90
N SER A 50 16.22 3.66 -8.02
CA SER A 50 17.04 4.49 -7.15
C SER A 50 16.26 4.89 -5.90
N LEU A 51 16.97 4.91 -4.76
CA LEU A 51 16.42 5.31 -3.46
C LEU A 51 16.68 6.78 -3.14
N HIS A 52 17.22 7.57 -4.06
CA HIS A 52 17.35 9.00 -3.86
C HIS A 52 15.97 9.67 -3.88
N ASP A 53 15.66 10.50 -2.90
CA ASP A 53 14.35 11.15 -2.72
C ASP A 53 13.79 11.77 -3.99
N LYS A 54 14.65 12.44 -4.78
CA LYS A 54 14.24 13.07 -6.04
C LYS A 54 13.82 12.06 -7.10
N GLU A 55 14.48 10.91 -7.16
CA GLU A 55 14.15 9.84 -8.12
C GLU A 55 12.91 9.09 -7.65
N ILE A 56 12.75 8.86 -6.35
CA ILE A 56 11.51 8.30 -5.76
C ILE A 56 10.32 9.21 -6.10
N ALA A 57 10.42 10.51 -5.79
CA ALA A 57 9.36 11.47 -6.08
C ALA A 57 9.03 11.54 -7.57
N LYS A 58 10.03 11.43 -8.44
CA LYS A 58 9.85 11.39 -9.88
C LYS A 58 9.12 10.11 -10.30
N THR A 59 9.55 8.95 -9.83
CA THR A 59 8.95 7.65 -10.15
C THR A 59 7.48 7.61 -9.74
N ILE A 60 7.16 8.07 -8.54
CA ILE A 60 5.77 8.18 -8.04
C ILE A 60 4.94 9.13 -8.91
N ARG A 61 5.48 10.31 -9.22
CA ARG A 61 4.80 11.27 -10.09
C ARG A 61 4.53 10.69 -11.46
N ASP A 62 5.52 10.04 -12.07
CA ASP A 62 5.40 9.49 -13.42
C ASP A 62 4.37 8.34 -13.45
N LEU A 63 4.29 7.53 -12.38
CA LEU A 63 3.24 6.50 -12.20
C LEU A 63 1.84 7.13 -12.15
N ILE A 64 1.67 8.20 -11.37
CA ILE A 64 0.39 8.92 -11.26
C ILE A 64 -0.01 9.54 -12.60
N LEU A 65 0.94 10.18 -13.29
CA LEU A 65 0.69 10.79 -14.61
C LEU A 65 0.30 9.74 -15.63
N TYR A 66 1.00 8.61 -15.68
CA TYR A 66 0.64 7.50 -16.56
C TYR A 66 -0.77 6.97 -16.27
N GLY A 67 -1.13 6.80 -15.00
CA GLY A 67 -2.47 6.43 -14.60
C GLY A 67 -3.52 7.41 -15.11
N ASN A 68 -3.29 8.71 -14.92
CA ASN A 68 -4.20 9.78 -15.38
C ASN A 68 -4.36 9.81 -16.91
N GLU A 69 -3.28 9.66 -17.66
CA GLU A 69 -3.31 9.61 -19.13
C GLU A 69 -4.14 8.43 -19.66
N HIS A 70 -4.15 7.31 -18.93
CA HIS A 70 -4.92 6.11 -19.28
C HIS A 70 -6.29 6.05 -18.57
N GLN A 71 -6.72 7.14 -17.93
CA GLN A 71 -7.99 7.24 -17.19
C GLN A 71 -8.11 6.20 -16.06
N ILE A 72 -6.98 5.78 -15.52
CA ILE A 72 -6.88 4.89 -14.37
C ILE A 72 -6.87 5.76 -13.11
N GLN A 73 -7.85 5.55 -12.26
CA GLN A 73 -7.93 6.20 -10.95
C GLN A 73 -7.82 5.14 -9.88
N SER A 74 -6.83 5.29 -9.00
CA SER A 74 -6.75 4.52 -7.76
C SER A 74 -7.45 5.32 -6.67
N PRO A 75 -8.33 4.71 -5.89
CA PRO A 75 -8.84 5.33 -4.68
C PRO A 75 -7.83 5.29 -3.53
N TYR A 76 -6.73 4.58 -3.70
CA TYR A 76 -5.68 4.39 -2.68
C TYR A 76 -4.48 5.28 -2.96
N GLY A 77 -3.67 5.54 -1.93
CA GLY A 77 -2.36 6.16 -2.10
C GLY A 77 -1.40 5.28 -2.91
N VAL A 78 -0.23 5.81 -3.24
CA VAL A 78 0.82 5.03 -3.92
C VAL A 78 1.45 4.10 -2.90
N GLY A 79 1.31 2.82 -3.12
CA GLY A 79 1.91 1.78 -2.29
C GLY A 79 3.31 1.38 -2.75
N GLY A 80 4.02 0.65 -1.89
CA GLY A 80 5.34 0.10 -2.17
C GLY A 80 5.38 -1.42 -2.04
N ILE A 81 6.23 -2.06 -2.83
CA ILE A 81 6.54 -3.49 -2.73
C ILE A 81 7.98 -3.64 -2.30
N ARG A 82 8.22 -4.47 -1.30
CA ARG A 82 9.58 -4.90 -0.89
C ARG A 82 9.70 -6.41 -1.01
N ASP A 83 10.79 -6.87 -1.57
CA ASP A 83 11.20 -8.27 -1.53
C ASP A 83 12.17 -8.47 -0.36
N LEU A 84 11.64 -8.97 0.73
CA LEU A 84 12.39 -9.33 1.93
C LEU A 84 12.49 -10.85 2.08
N SER A 85 12.55 -11.58 0.97
CA SER A 85 12.65 -13.05 0.98
C SER A 85 13.90 -13.57 1.67
N SER A 86 14.97 -12.78 1.74
CA SER A 86 16.13 -13.04 2.60
C SER A 86 15.91 -12.74 4.08
N PHE A 87 14.78 -12.09 4.42
CA PHE A 87 14.47 -11.55 5.75
C PHE A 87 15.54 -10.61 6.32
N ASP A 88 16.33 -10.00 5.44
CA ASP A 88 17.29 -8.96 5.79
C ASP A 88 16.59 -7.60 5.79
N LEU A 89 16.24 -7.12 6.99
CA LEU A 89 15.56 -5.83 7.19
C LEU A 89 16.52 -4.63 7.10
N THR A 90 17.81 -4.86 6.88
CA THR A 90 18.80 -3.78 6.69
C THR A 90 18.77 -3.20 5.28
N THR A 91 18.15 -3.91 4.33
CA THR A 91 17.94 -3.41 2.98
C THR A 91 16.65 -2.61 2.92
N GLU A 92 16.75 -1.33 2.61
CA GLU A 92 15.60 -0.41 2.47
C GLU A 92 15.05 -0.37 1.04
N GLU A 93 15.27 -1.42 0.25
CA GLU A 93 14.99 -1.39 -1.18
C GLU A 93 13.53 -1.71 -1.50
N TYR A 94 12.84 -0.75 -2.12
CA TYR A 94 11.59 -1.03 -2.84
C TYR A 94 11.92 -1.65 -4.19
N THR A 95 11.20 -2.70 -4.55
CA THR A 95 11.26 -3.26 -5.92
C THR A 95 10.38 -2.48 -6.86
N ASP A 96 9.20 -2.10 -6.41
CA ASP A 96 8.19 -1.40 -7.20
C ASP A 96 7.38 -0.42 -6.35
N PHE A 97 6.86 0.62 -7.00
CA PHE A 97 5.69 1.37 -6.52
C PHE A 97 4.45 0.96 -7.31
N TYR A 98 3.27 1.07 -6.70
CA TYR A 98 2.03 0.66 -7.35
C TYR A 98 0.83 1.56 -7.01
N LEU A 99 -0.12 1.58 -7.93
CA LEU A 99 -1.49 2.00 -7.69
C LEU A 99 -2.37 0.76 -7.60
N LEU A 100 -3.06 0.59 -6.47
CA LEU A 100 -3.99 -0.51 -6.26
C LEU A 100 -5.33 -0.20 -6.95
N LEU A 101 -5.92 -1.19 -7.63
CA LEU A 101 -7.11 -1.00 -8.44
C LEU A 101 -8.16 -2.06 -8.10
N ASP A 102 -9.39 -1.63 -7.96
CA ASP A 102 -10.55 -2.52 -7.75
C ASP A 102 -11.01 -3.20 -9.03
N HIS A 103 -10.77 -2.56 -10.16
CA HIS A 103 -11.20 -3.04 -11.47
C HIS A 103 -10.02 -3.11 -12.43
N ARG A 104 -10.09 -4.06 -13.36
CA ARG A 104 -9.09 -4.20 -14.41
C ARG A 104 -9.35 -3.19 -15.53
N PRO A 105 -8.50 -2.18 -15.72
CA PRO A 105 -8.56 -1.33 -16.90
C PRO A 105 -8.21 -2.11 -18.17
N GLU A 106 -8.78 -1.71 -19.30
CA GLU A 106 -8.46 -2.29 -20.60
C GLU A 106 -7.15 -1.72 -21.15
N ASN A 107 -6.40 -2.55 -21.88
CA ASN A 107 -5.22 -2.14 -22.65
C ASN A 107 -4.04 -1.56 -21.86
N VAL A 108 -3.92 -1.91 -20.58
CA VAL A 108 -2.80 -1.50 -19.75
C VAL A 108 -2.18 -2.77 -19.13
N PRO A 109 -0.84 -2.90 -19.16
CA PRO A 109 -0.17 -4.00 -18.46
C PRO A 109 -0.34 -3.83 -16.94
N LEU A 110 -0.78 -4.90 -16.29
CA LEU A 110 -1.05 -4.91 -14.86
C LEU A 110 -0.43 -6.14 -14.22
N CYS A 111 -0.03 -5.97 -12.95
CA CYS A 111 0.25 -7.08 -12.05
C CYS A 111 -1.00 -7.43 -11.24
N VAL A 112 -1.01 -8.61 -10.64
CA VAL A 112 -2.08 -9.04 -9.74
C VAL A 112 -1.48 -9.28 -8.36
N ARG A 113 -2.06 -8.65 -7.36
CA ARG A 113 -1.88 -9.08 -5.96
C ARG A 113 -2.86 -10.21 -5.75
N GLU A 114 -2.34 -11.42 -5.63
CA GLU A 114 -3.16 -12.63 -5.60
C GLU A 114 -4.07 -12.69 -4.37
N SER A 115 -5.21 -13.35 -4.52
CA SER A 115 -6.08 -13.67 -3.38
C SER A 115 -5.37 -14.67 -2.46
N GLY A 116 -5.44 -14.44 -1.15
CA GLY A 116 -4.81 -15.34 -0.20
C GLY A 116 -4.88 -14.84 1.23
N HIS A 117 -4.15 -15.53 2.10
CA HIS A 117 -3.96 -15.10 3.49
C HIS A 117 -2.72 -14.23 3.58
N TYR A 118 -2.88 -13.09 4.23
CA TYR A 118 -1.83 -12.12 4.44
C TYR A 118 -1.70 -11.83 5.93
N LEU A 119 -0.46 -11.75 6.39
CA LEU A 119 -0.17 -11.18 7.70
C LEU A 119 -0.25 -9.67 7.56
N ARG A 120 -1.10 -9.03 8.38
CA ARG A 120 -1.32 -7.59 8.35
C ARG A 120 -0.93 -6.96 9.69
N ALA A 121 -0.23 -5.85 9.60
CA ALA A 121 0.01 -4.94 10.71
C ALA A 121 -0.22 -3.50 10.23
N PHE A 122 -0.51 -2.60 11.16
CA PHE A 122 -0.51 -1.17 10.89
C PHE A 122 0.79 -0.57 11.43
N HIS A 123 1.34 0.36 10.70
CA HIS A 123 2.47 1.16 11.14
C HIS A 123 2.00 2.61 11.34
N CYS A 124 2.25 3.17 12.52
CA CYS A 124 2.05 4.59 12.80
C CYS A 124 3.40 5.27 12.91
N GLY A 125 3.64 6.27 12.09
CA GLY A 125 4.89 7.01 12.05
C GLY A 125 5.49 7.13 10.65
N GLY A 126 6.66 7.72 10.57
CA GLY A 126 7.36 7.91 9.31
C GLY A 126 7.98 6.62 8.75
N TYR A 127 8.31 6.67 7.48
CA TYR A 127 8.87 5.53 6.74
C TYR A 127 10.19 5.02 7.34
N GLU A 128 10.96 5.87 7.99
CA GLU A 128 12.24 5.51 8.64
C GLU A 128 12.07 4.53 9.81
N THR A 129 10.87 4.44 10.40
CA THR A 129 10.58 3.55 11.53
C THR A 129 9.81 2.29 11.15
N ILE A 130 9.42 2.11 9.88
CA ILE A 130 8.59 0.99 9.42
C ILE A 130 9.25 -0.38 9.66
N HIS A 131 10.59 -0.43 9.66
CA HIS A 131 11.34 -1.65 9.96
C HIS A 131 10.97 -2.27 11.32
N THR A 132 10.60 -1.45 12.31
CA THR A 132 10.16 -1.93 13.63
C THR A 132 8.86 -2.74 13.55
N THR A 133 7.99 -2.38 12.62
CA THR A 133 6.75 -3.13 12.36
C THR A 133 7.04 -4.43 11.64
N TYR A 134 7.98 -4.44 10.70
CA TYR A 134 8.43 -5.69 10.06
C TYR A 134 9.04 -6.67 11.05
N GLU A 135 9.89 -6.19 11.97
CA GLU A 135 10.45 -7.03 13.03
C GLU A 135 9.35 -7.69 13.86
N LYS A 136 8.34 -6.94 14.28
CA LYS A 136 7.17 -7.46 15.01
C LYS A 136 6.41 -8.50 14.18
N MET A 137 6.21 -8.26 12.88
CA MET A 137 5.54 -9.19 11.98
C MET A 137 6.32 -10.51 11.83
N LEU A 138 7.64 -10.44 11.66
CA LEU A 138 8.49 -11.63 11.57
C LEU A 138 8.51 -12.41 12.88
N GLN A 139 8.56 -11.73 14.02
CA GLN A 139 8.45 -12.37 15.34
C GLN A 139 7.11 -13.08 15.49
N TYR A 140 6.01 -12.41 15.18
CA TYR A 140 4.66 -12.99 15.22
C TYR A 140 4.54 -14.24 14.33
N ALA A 141 5.07 -14.17 13.10
CA ALA A 141 5.08 -15.30 12.20
C ALA A 141 5.84 -16.49 12.75
N SER A 142 7.02 -16.24 13.35
CA SER A 142 7.83 -17.28 13.99
C SER A 142 7.11 -17.92 15.18
N GLU A 143 6.50 -17.12 16.06
CA GLU A 143 5.77 -17.60 17.25
C GLU A 143 4.53 -18.42 16.89
N ASN A 144 3.90 -18.14 15.74
CA ASN A 144 2.70 -18.83 15.26
C ASN A 144 2.97 -19.86 14.16
N ALA A 145 4.23 -20.18 13.89
CA ALA A 145 4.67 -21.13 12.86
C ALA A 145 4.08 -20.82 11.46
N LEU A 146 4.03 -19.53 11.10
CA LEU A 146 3.57 -19.09 9.80
C LEU A 146 4.75 -19.01 8.82
N GLU A 147 4.54 -19.54 7.62
CA GLU A 147 5.50 -19.40 6.51
C GLU A 147 5.13 -18.16 5.68
N LEU A 148 6.06 -17.21 5.59
CA LEU A 148 5.90 -15.99 4.80
C LEU A 148 6.63 -16.12 3.46
N THR A 149 6.08 -15.51 2.41
CA THR A 149 6.74 -15.45 1.09
C THR A 149 7.92 -14.49 1.08
N GLY A 150 7.97 -13.55 2.05
CA GLY A 150 8.95 -12.47 2.08
C GLY A 150 8.59 -11.26 1.21
N ILE A 151 7.46 -11.30 0.51
CA ILE A 151 6.97 -10.14 -0.23
C ILE A 151 6.07 -9.31 0.68
N PHE A 152 6.44 -8.04 0.86
CA PHE A 152 5.71 -7.07 1.66
C PHE A 152 5.07 -6.03 0.76
N TYR A 153 3.81 -5.72 1.05
CA TYR A 153 3.04 -4.66 0.41
C TYR A 153 2.76 -3.57 1.44
N GLU A 154 3.19 -2.36 1.16
CA GLU A 154 2.90 -1.19 1.98
C GLU A 154 1.74 -0.44 1.34
N ASP A 155 0.54 -0.61 1.89
CA ASP A 155 -0.63 0.16 1.48
C ASP A 155 -0.67 1.44 2.31
N VAL A 156 -0.55 2.60 1.66
CA VAL A 156 -0.58 3.90 2.34
C VAL A 156 -2.02 4.31 2.60
N LEU A 157 -2.38 4.49 3.86
CA LEU A 157 -3.70 4.93 4.29
C LEU A 157 -3.73 6.45 4.54
N ILE A 158 -2.76 6.95 5.28
CA ILE A 158 -2.62 8.37 5.61
C ILE A 158 -1.15 8.75 5.47
N ASP A 159 -0.87 9.76 4.67
CA ASP A 159 0.49 10.26 4.44
C ASP A 159 0.57 11.79 4.33
N THR A 160 1.66 12.29 3.76
CA THR A 160 1.93 13.73 3.55
C THR A 160 0.84 14.49 2.81
N LEU A 161 -0.01 13.80 2.04
CA LEU A 161 -1.11 14.46 1.30
C LEU A 161 -2.29 14.75 2.22
N THR A 162 -2.44 13.98 3.29
CA THR A 162 -3.55 14.06 4.24
C THR A 162 -3.16 14.68 5.57
N GLU A 163 -1.92 14.43 6.04
CA GLU A 163 -1.44 14.93 7.33
C GLU A 163 -0.12 15.69 7.20
N LYS A 164 0.11 16.64 8.12
CA LYS A 164 1.29 17.52 8.11
C LYS A 164 2.45 16.97 8.94
N LYS A 165 2.19 16.00 9.79
CA LYS A 165 3.18 15.43 10.70
C LYS A 165 3.37 13.96 10.39
N GLU A 166 4.61 13.56 10.23
CA GLU A 166 4.97 12.16 9.94
C GLU A 166 4.55 11.20 11.05
N GLU A 167 4.47 11.66 12.30
CA GLU A 167 3.99 10.88 13.44
C GLU A 167 2.51 10.44 13.32
N ASP A 168 1.74 11.12 12.46
CA ASP A 168 0.32 10.85 12.23
C ASP A 168 0.08 9.97 10.97
N TYR A 169 1.15 9.52 10.26
CA TYR A 169 1.01 8.64 9.11
C TYR A 169 0.58 7.24 9.54
N ILE A 170 -0.27 6.61 8.72
CA ILE A 170 -0.71 5.22 8.86
C ILE A 170 -0.40 4.46 7.56
N LEU A 171 0.44 3.47 7.66
CA LEU A 171 0.91 2.62 6.57
C LEU A 171 0.45 1.17 6.76
#